data_926c6cb3c0d696ef50c438f7a87a4757
#
_entry.id   926c6cb3c0d696ef50c438f7a87a4757
#
_cell.length_a   1.000
_cell.length_b   1.000
_cell.length_c   1.000
_cell.angle_alpha   90.00
_cell.angle_beta   90.00
_cell.angle_gamma   90.00
#
_symmetry.space_group_name_H-M   'P 1'
#
loop_
_entity.id
_entity.type
_entity.pdbx_description
1 polymer ?
#
loop_
_entity_poly.entity_id
_entity_poly.type
_entity_poly.pdbx_seq_one_letter_code
_entity_poly.pdbx_strand_id
1 'polypeptide(L)'
;FRRVLFRSHVFQVESNKVLPQQGSILISSPFMNDYHFTRAVVLLIEHNDEGSMGIIMNKDFRYHILLNDLIPELEFAQRVPVYKGGPVSRETIFFLHTLKDLEGALPLGNGLYLNGDFNAVQQYILDGKPIEGVIRFFAGYAGWDHGQLAKEIKENSWLIGKAGKETLLNQHFRDLWHTSLNEMGGKYAIWARYPQYPSLN
;
A
#
# COMPACT_ATOMS: atom_id res chain seq x y z
N PHE A 1 -29.48 -38.24 -17.79
CA PHE A 1 -28.48 -37.18 -17.89
C PHE A 1 -28.28 -36.54 -16.51
N ARG A 2 -27.33 -36.99 -15.71
CA ARG A 2 -26.92 -36.36 -14.44
C ARG A 2 -26.06 -35.15 -14.79
N ARG A 3 -26.59 -33.94 -14.60
CA ARG A 3 -25.76 -32.70 -14.54
C ARG A 3 -24.84 -32.81 -13.35
N VAL A 4 -23.57 -33.11 -13.58
CA VAL A 4 -22.49 -32.94 -12.61
C VAL A 4 -22.30 -31.44 -12.43
N LEU A 5 -22.88 -30.88 -11.38
CA LEU A 5 -22.58 -29.52 -10.93
C LEU A 5 -21.15 -29.55 -10.36
N PHE A 6 -20.16 -29.17 -11.17
CA PHE A 6 -18.87 -28.79 -10.67
C PHE A 6 -19.05 -27.52 -9.84
N ARG A 7 -19.33 -27.65 -8.56
CA ARG A 7 -19.13 -26.58 -7.59
C ARG A 7 -17.63 -26.46 -7.36
N SER A 8 -16.95 -25.71 -8.22
CA SER A 8 -15.56 -25.34 -7.98
C SER A 8 -15.51 -24.26 -6.89
N HIS A 9 -15.36 -24.67 -5.64
CA HIS A 9 -15.04 -23.77 -4.53
C HIS A 9 -13.73 -22.96 -4.75
N VAL A 10 -12.99 -23.29 -5.79
CA VAL A 10 -11.70 -22.66 -6.17
C VAL A 10 -11.87 -21.21 -6.62
N PHE A 11 -13.06 -20.82 -7.09
CA PHE A 11 -13.33 -19.47 -7.62
C PHE A 11 -14.10 -18.53 -6.65
N GLN A 12 -14.33 -18.96 -5.41
CA GLN A 12 -14.92 -18.07 -4.41
C GLN A 12 -13.84 -17.21 -3.80
N VAL A 13 -13.79 -15.94 -4.21
CA VAL A 13 -13.02 -14.91 -3.52
C VAL A 13 -13.76 -14.57 -2.24
N GLU A 14 -13.21 -14.91 -1.10
CA GLU A 14 -13.77 -14.60 0.21
C GLU A 14 -12.74 -13.89 1.07
N SER A 15 -13.15 -12.79 1.71
CA SER A 15 -12.35 -12.09 2.71
C SER A 15 -11.94 -13.03 3.85
N ASN A 16 -10.82 -12.76 4.47
CA ASN A 16 -10.30 -13.54 5.59
C ASN A 16 -10.95 -13.20 6.95
N LYS A 17 -11.99 -12.37 6.96
CA LYS A 17 -12.77 -11.98 8.16
C LYS A 17 -11.92 -11.36 9.29
N VAL A 18 -10.71 -10.90 8.98
CA VAL A 18 -9.89 -10.11 9.91
C VAL A 18 -10.40 -8.68 9.91
N LEU A 19 -10.48 -8.07 11.09
CA LEU A 19 -10.87 -6.66 11.19
C LEU A 19 -9.69 -5.76 10.85
N PRO A 20 -9.92 -4.70 10.04
CA PRO A 20 -8.89 -3.71 9.75
C PRO A 20 -8.58 -2.87 10.99
N GLN A 21 -7.35 -2.42 11.08
CA GLN A 21 -6.88 -1.46 12.09
C GLN A 21 -5.75 -0.63 11.50
N GLN A 22 -5.42 0.49 12.11
CA GLN A 22 -4.23 1.26 11.74
C GLN A 22 -2.99 0.34 11.73
N GLY A 23 -2.15 0.46 10.69
CA GLY A 23 -0.99 -0.40 10.48
C GLY A 23 -1.29 -1.74 9.79
N SER A 24 -2.57 -2.09 9.55
CA SER A 24 -2.93 -3.22 8.69
C SER A 24 -2.67 -2.91 7.24
N ILE A 25 -2.40 -3.93 6.42
CA ILE A 25 -2.43 -3.82 4.97
C ILE A 25 -3.76 -4.36 4.41
N LEU A 26 -4.30 -3.64 3.44
CA LEU A 26 -5.40 -4.10 2.60
C LEU A 26 -4.81 -4.65 1.30
N ILE A 27 -5.12 -5.88 0.97
CA ILE A 27 -4.68 -6.54 -0.26
C ILE A 27 -5.91 -6.67 -1.16
N SER A 28 -5.88 -6.04 -2.33
CA SER A 28 -7.02 -6.08 -3.25
C SER A 28 -7.28 -7.50 -3.76
N SER A 29 -8.56 -7.83 -3.96
CA SER A 29 -8.93 -9.09 -4.58
C SER A 29 -8.37 -9.17 -6.03
N PRO A 30 -8.13 -10.36 -6.58
CA PRO A 30 -7.65 -10.51 -7.96
C PRO A 30 -8.64 -9.98 -9.01
N PHE A 31 -9.91 -9.82 -8.63
CA PHE A 31 -10.99 -9.33 -9.51
C PHE A 31 -11.34 -7.86 -9.25
N MET A 32 -10.51 -7.14 -8.49
CA MET A 32 -10.66 -5.70 -8.29
C MET A 32 -10.64 -4.98 -9.63
N ASN A 33 -11.75 -4.33 -9.96
CA ASN A 33 -11.95 -3.69 -11.26
C ASN A 33 -11.61 -2.20 -11.28
N ASP A 34 -11.33 -1.63 -10.10
CA ASP A 34 -10.88 -0.25 -10.00
C ASP A 34 -9.43 -0.11 -10.46
N TYR A 35 -9.20 0.81 -11.41
CA TYR A 35 -7.87 1.06 -12.00
C TYR A 35 -6.80 1.41 -10.95
N HIS A 36 -7.17 2.15 -9.91
CA HIS A 36 -6.21 2.55 -8.86
C HIS A 36 -5.85 1.39 -7.95
N PHE A 37 -6.81 0.47 -7.73
CA PHE A 37 -6.69 -0.60 -6.74
C PHE A 37 -6.46 -1.99 -7.32
N THR A 38 -6.47 -2.15 -8.64
CA THR A 38 -6.09 -3.44 -9.27
C THR A 38 -4.72 -3.88 -8.78
N ARG A 39 -4.63 -5.06 -8.12
CA ARG A 39 -3.40 -5.60 -7.53
C ARG A 39 -2.69 -4.61 -6.60
N ALA A 40 -3.44 -3.84 -5.83
CA ALA A 40 -2.90 -2.90 -4.87
C ALA A 40 -2.72 -3.54 -3.48
N VAL A 41 -1.70 -3.07 -2.79
CA VAL A 41 -1.53 -3.24 -1.35
C VAL A 41 -1.56 -1.85 -0.73
N VAL A 42 -2.49 -1.62 0.20
CA VAL A 42 -2.69 -0.32 0.85
C VAL A 42 -2.37 -0.46 2.34
N LEU A 43 -1.46 0.35 2.85
CA LEU A 43 -1.20 0.46 4.28
C LEU A 43 -2.22 1.41 4.89
N LEU A 44 -3.03 0.95 5.84
CA LEU A 44 -3.95 1.80 6.59
C LEU A 44 -3.16 2.68 7.57
N ILE A 45 -3.21 3.97 7.35
CA ILE A 45 -2.56 4.99 8.20
C ILE A 45 -3.53 5.58 9.22
N GLU A 46 -4.84 5.49 8.93
CA GLU A 46 -5.92 5.87 9.83
C GLU A 46 -7.12 4.96 9.62
N HIS A 47 -7.78 4.57 10.71
CA HIS A 47 -9.01 3.79 10.67
C HIS A 47 -9.81 4.06 11.95
N ASN A 48 -10.95 4.74 11.81
CA ASN A 48 -11.84 5.12 12.89
C ASN A 48 -13.32 5.14 12.43
N ASP A 49 -14.21 5.59 13.30
CA ASP A 49 -15.65 5.67 12.99
C ASP A 49 -15.98 6.71 11.92
N GLU A 50 -15.14 7.68 11.67
CA GLU A 50 -15.36 8.70 10.63
C GLU A 50 -14.98 8.20 9.23
N GLY A 51 -14.06 7.22 9.15
CA GLY A 51 -13.62 6.64 7.90
C GLY A 51 -12.25 5.96 7.97
N SER A 52 -11.63 5.83 6.83
CA SER A 52 -10.30 5.22 6.73
C SER A 52 -9.45 5.94 5.72
N MET A 53 -8.15 6.00 6.00
CA MET A 53 -7.14 6.56 5.10
C MET A 53 -5.98 5.57 4.95
N GLY A 54 -5.47 5.42 3.75
CA GLY A 54 -4.36 4.51 3.48
C GLY A 54 -3.45 4.98 2.36
N ILE A 55 -2.24 4.43 2.31
CA ILE A 55 -1.24 4.70 1.28
C ILE A 55 -1.06 3.43 0.44
N ILE A 56 -1.21 3.55 -0.88
CA ILE A 56 -0.90 2.46 -1.81
C ILE A 56 0.62 2.26 -1.82
N MET A 57 1.07 1.05 -1.48
CA MET A 57 2.48 0.75 -1.26
C MET A 57 3.20 0.26 -2.51
N ASN A 58 2.48 -0.20 -3.53
CA ASN A 58 3.05 -0.91 -4.67
C ASN A 58 2.69 -0.33 -6.05
N LYS A 59 2.43 0.96 -6.11
CA LYS A 59 2.18 1.66 -7.38
C LYS A 59 3.22 2.74 -7.64
N ASP A 60 3.51 2.92 -8.91
CA ASP A 60 4.43 3.92 -9.42
C ASP A 60 3.70 4.89 -10.35
N PHE A 61 4.27 6.04 -10.59
CA PHE A 61 3.85 6.92 -11.67
C PHE A 61 4.35 6.39 -13.01
N ARG A 62 3.65 6.73 -14.09
CA ARG A 62 4.10 6.41 -15.44
C ARG A 62 5.48 7.01 -15.76
N TYR A 63 5.74 8.19 -15.21
CA TYR A 63 7.04 8.86 -15.26
C TYR A 63 7.59 8.95 -13.85
N HIS A 64 8.88 8.69 -13.69
CA HIS A 64 9.53 8.78 -12.40
C HIS A 64 9.49 10.22 -11.89
N ILE A 65 8.89 10.42 -10.73
CA ILE A 65 8.86 11.69 -10.01
C ILE A 65 9.92 11.60 -8.91
N LEU A 66 10.73 12.61 -8.79
CA LEU A 66 11.72 12.73 -7.73
C LEU A 66 11.32 13.86 -6.79
N LEU A 67 11.60 13.67 -5.50
CA LEU A 67 11.46 14.73 -4.50
C LEU A 67 12.37 15.91 -4.83
N ASN A 68 13.52 15.64 -5.45
CA ASN A 68 14.47 16.63 -5.96
C ASN A 68 13.85 17.60 -6.98
N ASP A 69 12.88 17.14 -7.78
CA ASP A 69 12.19 17.97 -8.77
C ASP A 69 11.12 18.86 -8.12
N LEU A 70 10.70 18.52 -6.89
CA LEU A 70 9.64 19.22 -6.16
C LEU A 70 10.20 20.19 -5.11
N ILE A 71 11.43 19.96 -4.63
CA ILE A 71 12.05 20.70 -3.54
C ILE A 71 13.40 21.21 -3.99
N PRO A 72 13.52 22.54 -4.28
CA PRO A 72 14.73 23.12 -4.85
C PRO A 72 16.00 22.88 -4.00
N GLU A 73 15.87 22.84 -2.68
CA GLU A 73 16.98 22.61 -1.76
C GLU A 73 17.60 21.23 -1.93
N LEU A 74 16.87 20.28 -2.52
CA LEU A 74 17.33 18.91 -2.77
C LEU A 74 17.85 18.67 -4.20
N GLU A 75 17.91 19.71 -5.05
CA GLU A 75 18.28 19.58 -6.47
C GLU A 75 19.57 18.76 -6.69
N PHE A 76 20.58 19.02 -5.87
CA PHE A 76 21.90 18.38 -5.97
C PHE A 76 22.11 17.22 -4.98
N ALA A 77 21.09 16.87 -4.19
CA ALA A 77 21.13 15.76 -3.25
C ALA A 77 21.00 14.41 -3.98
N GLN A 78 21.16 13.32 -3.22
CA GLN A 78 20.85 11.99 -3.73
C GLN A 78 19.43 11.92 -4.27
N ARG A 79 19.20 11.12 -5.32
CA ARG A 79 17.89 10.99 -5.97
C ARG A 79 16.90 10.28 -5.04
N VAL A 80 15.78 10.94 -4.76
CA VAL A 80 14.74 10.43 -3.85
C VAL A 80 13.44 10.23 -4.63
N PRO A 81 13.05 8.97 -4.94
CA PRO A 81 11.84 8.71 -5.69
C PRO A 81 10.58 9.00 -4.88
N VAL A 82 9.55 9.51 -5.56
CA VAL A 82 8.19 9.67 -5.03
C VAL A 82 7.26 8.68 -5.72
N TYR A 83 6.55 7.88 -4.93
CA TYR A 83 5.65 6.84 -5.40
C TYR A 83 4.19 7.32 -5.39
N LYS A 84 3.31 6.58 -6.09
CA LYS A 84 1.88 6.90 -6.14
C LYS A 84 1.18 6.32 -4.91
N GLY A 85 0.84 7.17 -3.93
CA GLY A 85 0.15 6.79 -2.69
C GLY A 85 -1.35 6.64 -2.81
N GLY A 86 -1.99 7.26 -3.81
CA GLY A 86 -3.43 7.14 -4.03
C GLY A 86 -4.02 8.15 -5.01
N PRO A 87 -5.34 8.09 -5.24
CA PRO A 87 -6.03 8.99 -6.16
C PRO A 87 -6.37 10.36 -5.58
N VAL A 88 -6.42 10.47 -4.23
CA VAL A 88 -6.87 11.68 -3.52
C VAL A 88 -5.67 12.57 -3.20
N SER A 89 -5.82 13.90 -3.30
CA SER A 89 -4.83 14.92 -2.93
C SER A 89 -3.41 14.60 -3.42
N ARG A 90 -3.24 14.42 -4.72
CA ARG A 90 -1.95 14.02 -5.34
C ARG A 90 -0.84 15.04 -5.18
N GLU A 91 -1.17 16.26 -4.81
CA GLU A 91 -0.27 17.36 -4.47
C GLU A 91 0.31 17.23 -3.05
N THR A 92 -0.28 16.37 -2.21
CA THR A 92 0.18 16.13 -0.84
C THR A 92 1.19 15.00 -0.80
N ILE A 93 2.35 15.26 -0.22
CA ILE A 93 3.40 14.26 -0.03
C ILE A 93 3.34 13.69 1.38
N PHE A 94 3.27 12.39 1.45
CA PHE A 94 3.40 11.60 2.67
C PHE A 94 4.74 10.88 2.66
N PHE A 95 5.32 10.64 3.83
CA PHE A 95 6.50 9.79 3.93
C PHE A 95 6.39 8.80 5.08
N LEU A 96 6.74 7.56 4.76
CA LEU A 96 6.79 6.42 5.68
C LEU A 96 8.26 6.16 6.01
N HIS A 97 8.60 6.00 7.31
CA HIS A 97 9.99 5.91 7.72
C HIS A 97 10.20 5.10 9.01
N THR A 98 11.47 4.87 9.36
CA THR A 98 11.90 4.21 10.60
C THR A 98 12.62 5.14 11.57
N LEU A 99 12.65 6.44 11.32
CA LEU A 99 13.32 7.44 12.16
C LEU A 99 12.52 7.65 13.46
N LYS A 100 12.94 7.00 14.53
CA LYS A 100 12.20 6.90 15.79
C LYS A 100 12.01 8.24 16.50
N ASP A 101 13.01 9.10 16.42
CA ASP A 101 13.06 10.34 17.19
C ASP A 101 12.67 11.58 16.35
N LEU A 102 12.00 11.37 15.21
CA LEU A 102 11.53 12.47 14.37
C LEU A 102 10.30 13.12 15.02
N GLU A 103 10.40 14.42 15.32
CA GLU A 103 9.34 15.19 15.95
C GLU A 103 8.08 15.19 15.08
N GLY A 104 6.90 15.06 15.71
CA GLY A 104 5.61 15.05 15.01
C GLY A 104 5.31 13.79 14.20
N ALA A 105 6.18 12.78 14.24
CA ALA A 105 5.94 11.52 13.53
C ALA A 105 4.83 10.70 14.18
N LEU A 106 3.86 10.23 13.37
CA LEU A 106 2.77 9.38 13.81
C LEU A 106 3.20 7.91 13.83
N PRO A 107 3.21 7.22 14.98
CA PRO A 107 3.57 5.80 15.03
C PRO A 107 2.45 4.93 14.40
N LEU A 108 2.85 4.04 13.48
CA LEU A 108 1.97 3.05 12.84
C LEU A 108 2.16 1.63 13.40
N GLY A 109 3.06 1.46 14.38
CA GLY A 109 3.45 0.17 14.91
C GLY A 109 4.64 -0.46 14.17
N ASN A 110 5.21 -1.52 14.74
CA ASN A 110 6.33 -2.29 14.18
C ASN A 110 7.57 -1.47 13.79
N GLY A 111 7.78 -0.31 14.43
CA GLY A 111 8.90 0.60 14.13
C GLY A 111 8.72 1.40 12.84
N LEU A 112 7.49 1.52 12.34
CA LEU A 112 7.10 2.40 11.26
C LEU A 112 6.44 3.67 11.79
N TYR A 113 6.74 4.78 11.14
CA TYR A 113 6.21 6.10 11.44
C TYR A 113 5.78 6.78 10.14
N LEU A 114 4.78 7.64 10.25
CA LEU A 114 4.27 8.45 9.15
C LEU A 114 4.55 9.91 9.42
N ASN A 115 5.06 10.63 8.40
CA ASN A 115 5.32 12.06 8.43
C ASN A 115 6.18 12.50 9.64
N GLY A 116 6.08 13.76 10.05
CA GLY A 116 6.87 14.39 11.08
C GLY A 116 7.56 15.64 10.56
N ASP A 117 8.56 16.13 11.26
CA ASP A 117 9.32 17.32 10.86
C ASP A 117 10.05 17.09 9.53
N PHE A 118 9.51 17.71 8.48
CA PHE A 118 10.07 17.60 7.14
C PHE A 118 11.42 18.29 7.01
N ASN A 119 11.69 19.36 7.76
CA ASN A 119 13.01 20.03 7.72
C ASN A 119 14.12 19.10 8.23
N ALA A 120 13.83 18.33 9.27
CA ALA A 120 14.78 17.33 9.77
C ALA A 120 15.01 16.20 8.74
N VAL A 121 13.97 15.78 8.00
CA VAL A 121 14.11 14.81 6.91
C VAL A 121 14.86 15.38 5.74
N GLN A 122 14.63 16.62 5.37
CA GLN A 122 15.38 17.33 4.33
C GLN A 122 16.88 17.38 4.69
N GLN A 123 17.21 17.74 5.93
CA GLN A 123 18.62 17.73 6.39
C GLN A 123 19.22 16.31 6.37
N TYR A 124 18.44 15.28 6.75
CA TYR A 124 18.85 13.87 6.67
C TYR A 124 19.26 13.49 5.24
N ILE A 125 18.50 13.95 4.23
CA ILE A 125 18.79 13.71 2.81
C ILE A 125 20.02 14.48 2.37
N LEU A 126 20.16 15.74 2.76
CA LEU A 126 21.32 16.60 2.44
C LEU A 126 22.62 16.07 3.06
N ASP A 127 22.53 15.45 4.23
CA ASP A 127 23.67 14.77 4.87
C ASP A 127 24.10 13.48 4.14
N GLY A 128 23.43 13.09 3.06
CA GLY A 128 23.72 11.89 2.29
C GLY A 128 23.43 10.58 3.04
N LYS A 129 22.54 10.61 4.04
CA LYS A 129 22.17 9.43 4.83
C LYS A 129 21.32 8.47 4.01
N PRO A 130 21.32 7.14 4.32
CA PRO A 130 20.60 6.14 3.56
C PRO A 130 19.09 6.38 3.50
N ILE A 131 18.52 6.38 2.30
CA ILE A 131 17.05 6.49 2.06
C ILE A 131 16.44 5.11 1.94
N GLU A 132 17.12 4.20 1.21
CA GLU A 132 16.61 2.85 0.97
C GLU A 132 16.41 2.08 2.28
N GLY A 133 15.21 1.48 2.43
CA GLY A 133 14.84 0.75 3.64
C GLY A 133 14.58 1.62 4.87
N VAL A 134 14.77 2.94 4.77
CA VAL A 134 14.60 3.90 5.87
C VAL A 134 13.43 4.84 5.65
N ILE A 135 13.32 5.44 4.46
CA ILE A 135 12.26 6.41 4.14
C ILE A 135 11.72 6.14 2.73
N ARG A 136 10.39 6.22 2.57
CA ARG A 136 9.71 6.22 1.27
C ARG A 136 8.70 7.36 1.19
N PHE A 137 8.66 8.04 0.05
CA PHE A 137 7.78 9.18 -0.22
C PHE A 137 6.66 8.78 -1.16
N PHE A 138 5.46 9.29 -0.88
CA PHE A 138 4.23 8.97 -1.62
C PHE A 138 3.44 10.24 -1.89
N ALA A 139 2.93 10.40 -3.11
CA ALA A 139 2.01 11.46 -3.47
C ALA A 139 0.57 10.95 -3.48
N GLY A 140 -0.28 11.62 -2.72
CA GLY A 140 -1.69 11.28 -2.54
C GLY A 140 -1.94 10.07 -1.64
N TYR A 141 -3.22 9.79 -1.43
CA TYR A 141 -3.69 8.71 -0.56
C TYR A 141 -4.97 8.07 -1.10
N ALA A 142 -5.39 6.96 -0.50
CA ALA A 142 -6.68 6.31 -0.67
C ALA A 142 -7.57 6.62 0.53
N GLY A 143 -8.81 7.04 0.29
CA GLY A 143 -9.77 7.37 1.34
C GLY A 143 -11.03 6.52 1.22
N TRP A 144 -11.63 6.19 2.36
CA TRP A 144 -12.93 5.54 2.51
C TRP A 144 -13.77 6.33 3.48
N ASP A 145 -14.99 6.65 3.10
CA ASP A 145 -15.98 7.27 3.95
C ASP A 145 -16.43 6.33 5.08
N HIS A 146 -17.18 6.86 6.05
CA HIS A 146 -17.77 6.07 7.13
C HIS A 146 -18.47 4.80 6.59
N GLY A 147 -18.07 3.65 7.10
CA GLY A 147 -18.64 2.34 6.74
C GLY A 147 -18.28 1.82 5.34
N GLN A 148 -17.67 2.63 4.47
CA GLN A 148 -17.35 2.23 3.09
C GLN A 148 -16.36 1.05 3.07
N LEU A 149 -15.25 1.14 3.81
CA LEU A 149 -14.26 0.05 3.85
C LEU A 149 -14.86 -1.25 4.37
N ALA A 150 -15.68 -1.18 5.43
CA ALA A 150 -16.37 -2.35 5.97
C ALA A 150 -17.29 -3.02 4.94
N LYS A 151 -18.01 -2.21 4.13
CA LYS A 151 -18.84 -2.72 3.03
C LYS A 151 -17.97 -3.40 1.97
N GLU A 152 -16.89 -2.78 1.53
CA GLU A 152 -15.99 -3.34 0.51
C GLU A 152 -15.32 -4.64 0.97
N ILE A 153 -14.95 -4.75 2.26
CA ILE A 153 -14.46 -6.01 2.84
C ILE A 153 -15.54 -7.09 2.81
N LYS A 154 -16.79 -6.75 3.17
CA LYS A 154 -17.93 -7.69 3.11
C LYS A 154 -18.22 -8.15 1.68
N GLU A 155 -18.01 -7.30 0.70
CA GLU A 155 -18.12 -7.60 -0.74
C GLU A 155 -16.87 -8.34 -1.29
N ASN A 156 -15.94 -8.75 -0.42
CA ASN A 156 -14.72 -9.47 -0.76
C ASN A 156 -13.76 -8.69 -1.69
N SER A 157 -13.80 -7.37 -1.64
CA SER A 157 -12.88 -6.51 -2.41
C SER A 157 -11.47 -6.48 -1.80
N TRP A 158 -11.37 -6.68 -0.47
CA TRP A 158 -10.14 -6.58 0.29
C TRP A 158 -9.91 -7.77 1.21
N LEU A 159 -8.65 -8.18 1.30
CA LEU A 159 -8.12 -9.02 2.38
C LEU A 159 -7.33 -8.15 3.34
N ILE A 160 -7.38 -8.51 4.62
CA ILE A 160 -6.62 -7.81 5.66
C ILE A 160 -5.39 -8.64 6.00
N GLY A 161 -4.23 -8.01 5.92
CA GLY A 161 -2.94 -8.62 6.25
C GLY A 161 -2.10 -7.73 7.17
N LYS A 162 -0.90 -8.21 7.42
CA LYS A 162 0.16 -7.46 8.11
C LYS A 162 1.43 -7.54 7.26
N ALA A 163 2.20 -6.48 7.25
CA ALA A 163 3.52 -6.46 6.62
C ALA A 163 4.53 -5.80 7.56
N GLY A 164 5.74 -6.31 7.58
CA GLY A 164 6.85 -5.71 8.33
C GLY A 164 7.39 -4.47 7.63
N LYS A 165 8.13 -3.66 8.37
CA LYS A 165 8.80 -2.46 7.85
C LYS A 165 9.76 -2.79 6.70
N GLU A 166 10.45 -3.92 6.78
CA GLU A 166 11.37 -4.38 5.75
C GLU A 166 10.67 -4.61 4.41
N THR A 167 9.44 -5.15 4.45
CA THR A 167 8.61 -5.38 3.26
C THR A 167 8.05 -4.06 2.71
N LEU A 168 7.56 -3.17 3.60
CA LEU A 168 6.90 -1.92 3.20
C LEU A 168 7.88 -0.85 2.71
N LEU A 169 9.13 -0.88 3.18
CA LEU A 169 10.18 0.05 2.76
C LEU A 169 11.11 -0.52 1.67
N ASN A 170 10.85 -1.75 1.21
CA ASN A 170 11.66 -2.41 0.19
C ASN A 170 11.49 -1.76 -1.20
N GLN A 171 12.57 -1.75 -1.99
CA GLN A 171 12.55 -1.28 -3.37
C GLN A 171 11.80 -2.22 -4.33
N HIS A 172 11.70 -3.52 -4.03
CA HIS A 172 10.95 -4.51 -4.82
C HIS A 172 9.44 -4.46 -4.57
N PHE A 173 8.92 -3.29 -4.31
CA PHE A 173 7.52 -3.03 -3.94
C PHE A 173 6.49 -3.46 -5.01
N ARG A 174 6.87 -3.58 -6.28
CA ARG A 174 5.94 -3.95 -7.37
C ARG A 174 5.38 -5.35 -7.19
N ASP A 175 6.15 -6.26 -6.63
CA ASP A 175 5.73 -7.64 -6.38
C ASP A 175 5.00 -7.82 -5.05
N LEU A 176 4.81 -6.74 -4.28
CA LEU A 176 4.24 -6.77 -2.94
C LEU A 176 2.87 -7.45 -2.90
N TRP A 177 2.02 -7.26 -3.92
CA TRP A 177 0.71 -7.91 -3.99
C TRP A 177 0.81 -9.44 -4.08
N HIS A 178 1.69 -9.96 -4.94
CA HIS A 178 1.94 -11.39 -5.08
C HIS A 178 2.59 -11.97 -3.81
N THR A 179 3.57 -11.26 -3.27
CA THR A 179 4.28 -11.65 -2.04
C THR A 179 3.29 -11.75 -0.88
N SER A 180 2.45 -10.73 -0.67
CA SER A 180 1.46 -10.71 0.40
C SER A 180 0.45 -11.86 0.30
N LEU A 181 -0.05 -12.18 -0.90
CA LEU A 181 -0.95 -13.31 -1.10
C LEU A 181 -0.27 -14.65 -0.88
N ASN A 182 0.99 -14.81 -1.29
CA ASN A 182 1.76 -16.04 -1.05
C ASN A 182 2.04 -16.24 0.43
N GLU A 183 2.37 -15.18 1.16
CA GLU A 183 2.59 -15.22 2.62
C GLU A 183 1.31 -15.59 3.38
N MET A 184 0.14 -15.17 2.91
CA MET A 184 -1.15 -15.58 3.46
C MET A 184 -1.41 -17.09 3.26
N GLY A 185 -0.80 -17.70 2.25
CA GLY A 185 -0.87 -19.14 1.97
C GLY A 185 -2.26 -19.64 1.53
N GLY A 186 -2.41 -20.99 1.48
CA GLY A 186 -3.68 -21.64 1.17
C GLY A 186 -4.34 -21.14 -0.12
N LYS A 187 -5.64 -20.80 -0.05
CA LYS A 187 -6.42 -20.32 -1.19
C LYS A 187 -5.91 -18.98 -1.75
N TYR A 188 -5.28 -18.14 -0.92
CA TYR A 188 -4.80 -16.81 -1.33
C TYR A 188 -3.54 -16.90 -2.20
N ALA A 189 -2.66 -17.87 -1.95
CA ALA A 189 -1.53 -18.15 -2.82
C ALA A 189 -1.96 -18.59 -4.23
N ILE A 190 -3.14 -19.19 -4.38
CA ILE A 190 -3.72 -19.52 -5.68
C ILE A 190 -4.13 -18.21 -6.40
N TRP A 191 -4.67 -17.24 -5.68
CA TRP A 191 -5.07 -15.94 -6.25
C TRP A 191 -3.90 -15.16 -6.84
N ALA A 192 -2.71 -15.29 -6.27
CA ALA A 192 -1.50 -14.68 -6.83
C ALA A 192 -1.20 -15.14 -8.28
N ARG A 193 -1.75 -16.28 -8.70
CA ARG A 193 -1.55 -16.86 -10.04
C ARG A 193 -2.59 -16.43 -11.07
N TYR A 194 -3.66 -15.74 -10.67
CA TYR A 194 -4.67 -15.31 -11.63
C TYR A 194 -4.08 -14.26 -12.59
N PRO A 195 -4.32 -14.39 -13.90
CA PRO A 195 -3.88 -13.40 -14.87
C PRO A 195 -4.58 -12.06 -14.60
N GLN A 196 -3.87 -10.95 -14.85
CA GLN A 196 -4.43 -9.60 -14.68
C GLN A 196 -5.56 -9.34 -15.70
N TYR A 197 -5.41 -9.91 -16.88
CA TYR A 197 -6.41 -9.89 -17.93
C TYR A 197 -6.72 -11.34 -18.30
N PRO A 198 -7.92 -11.84 -17.96
CA PRO A 198 -8.33 -13.15 -18.48
C PRO A 198 -8.36 -13.09 -19.99
N SER A 199 -7.51 -13.87 -20.66
CA SER A 199 -7.62 -14.04 -22.11
C SER A 199 -8.97 -14.75 -22.34
N LEU A 200 -9.83 -14.12 -23.11
CA LEU A 200 -11.02 -14.77 -23.66
C LEU A 200 -10.52 -15.78 -24.69
N ASN A 201 -10.30 -17.03 -24.25
CA ASN A 201 -10.15 -18.19 -25.15
C ASN A 201 -11.48 -18.86 -25.34
#